data_ff6c25ae40458a53f899d606b5f61ac3
#
_entry.id   ff6c25ae40458a53f899d606b5f61ac3
#
_cell.length_a   1.000
_cell.length_b   1.000
_cell.length_c   1.000
_cell.angle_alpha   90.00
_cell.angle_beta   90.00
_cell.angle_gamma   90.00
#
_symmetry.space_group_name_H-M   'P 1'
#
loop_
_entity.id
_entity.type
_entity.pdbx_description
1 polymer ?
#
loop_
_entity_poly.entity_id
_entity_poly.type
_entity_poly.pdbx_seq_one_letter_code
_entity_poly.pdbx_strand_id
1 'polypeptide(L)'
;MINILYAGSVSACFELENNTAYYSGEKYNVRLNGEEVMTSDRNVFSLYPLKPKTEYTVEVNGHEPVHFTTISEACAVSVKDFGAVGDGVHDDTENIQTAVNCLPQGGRLYFPEGTYSTAPINLKSHITLDLAENAVLLGSTDVSRYPVIPGTVTDIVTGEEVHTGTWEGNAIPMHQALLFAEHSEDIRI
;
A
#
# COMPACT_ATOMS: atom_id res chain seq x y z
N MET A 1 -16.44 9.05 -17.21
CA MET A 1 -16.64 7.64 -16.77
C MET A 1 -15.99 7.45 -15.42
N ILE A 2 -16.47 6.50 -14.58
CA ILE A 2 -15.77 6.09 -13.35
C ILE A 2 -14.98 4.83 -13.71
N ASN A 3 -13.67 4.88 -13.57
CA ASN A 3 -12.78 3.74 -13.78
C ASN A 3 -12.37 3.16 -12.45
N ILE A 4 -12.41 1.82 -12.31
CA ILE A 4 -11.85 1.14 -11.15
C ILE A 4 -10.35 0.95 -11.41
N LEU A 5 -9.50 1.64 -10.65
CA LEU A 5 -8.06 1.47 -10.74
C LEU A 5 -7.62 0.20 -10.02
N TYR A 6 -8.19 -0.06 -8.84
CA TYR A 6 -8.05 -1.34 -8.17
C TYR A 6 -9.15 -1.57 -7.14
N ALA A 7 -9.40 -2.84 -6.79
CA ALA A 7 -10.24 -3.25 -5.67
C ALA A 7 -9.48 -4.26 -4.80
N GLY A 8 -9.19 -3.87 -3.55
CA GLY A 8 -8.57 -4.70 -2.53
C GLY A 8 -9.61 -5.44 -1.68
N SER A 9 -9.19 -5.97 -0.53
CA SER A 9 -10.11 -6.60 0.43
C SER A 9 -10.89 -5.58 1.26
N VAL A 10 -10.25 -4.48 1.64
CA VAL A 10 -10.82 -3.45 2.52
C VAL A 10 -10.81 -2.05 1.94
N SER A 11 -10.35 -1.88 0.72
CA SER A 11 -10.27 -0.60 0.03
C SER A 11 -10.44 -0.76 -1.48
N ALA A 12 -10.84 0.31 -2.15
CA ALA A 12 -10.88 0.39 -3.61
C ALA A 12 -10.53 1.80 -4.06
N CYS A 13 -9.86 1.93 -5.20
CA CYS A 13 -9.44 3.19 -5.79
C CYS A 13 -10.09 3.39 -7.15
N PHE A 14 -10.54 4.61 -7.39
CA PHE A 14 -11.30 4.99 -8.57
C PHE A 14 -10.73 6.25 -9.21
N GLU A 15 -10.91 6.35 -10.51
CA GLU A 15 -10.58 7.53 -11.28
C GLU A 15 -11.83 8.04 -12.01
N LEU A 16 -12.04 9.35 -11.96
CA LEU A 16 -13.00 10.04 -12.82
C LEU A 16 -12.30 10.48 -14.10
N GLU A 17 -12.67 9.86 -15.20
CA GLU A 17 -12.19 10.28 -16.50
C GLU A 17 -12.73 11.68 -16.84
N ASN A 18 -11.83 12.63 -16.99
CA ASN A 18 -12.11 13.98 -17.43
C ASN A 18 -10.90 14.56 -18.19
N ASN A 19 -11.01 15.82 -18.64
CA ASN A 19 -9.98 16.47 -19.45
C ASN A 19 -8.94 17.23 -18.59
N THR A 20 -8.89 17.01 -17.28
CA THR A 20 -7.98 17.69 -16.35
C THR A 20 -7.02 16.70 -15.68
N ALA A 21 -5.85 17.17 -15.24
CA ALA A 21 -4.80 16.26 -14.75
C ALA A 21 -5.05 15.72 -13.33
N TYR A 22 -5.57 16.54 -12.41
CA TYR A 22 -5.62 16.17 -10.99
C TYR A 22 -6.96 16.49 -10.31
N TYR A 23 -7.71 17.42 -10.85
CA TYR A 23 -8.93 17.94 -10.23
C TYR A 23 -10.10 17.82 -11.20
N SER A 24 -11.28 17.56 -10.67
CA SER A 24 -12.51 17.43 -11.47
C SER A 24 -13.07 18.76 -11.98
N GLY A 25 -12.51 19.88 -11.51
CA GLY A 25 -13.00 21.24 -11.80
C GLY A 25 -14.15 21.69 -10.90
N GLU A 26 -15.00 20.78 -10.45
CA GLU A 26 -16.08 21.02 -9.50
C GLU A 26 -16.10 19.93 -8.43
N LYS A 27 -16.64 20.27 -7.25
CA LYS A 27 -16.85 19.29 -6.19
C LYS A 27 -17.99 18.34 -6.57
N TYR A 28 -17.80 17.09 -6.24
CA TYR A 28 -18.79 16.02 -6.43
C TYR A 28 -18.95 15.19 -5.17
N ASN A 29 -20.11 14.57 -5.02
CA ASN A 29 -20.38 13.66 -3.93
C ASN A 29 -20.24 12.22 -4.43
N VAL A 30 -19.59 11.39 -3.62
CA VAL A 30 -19.47 9.96 -3.85
C VAL A 30 -20.44 9.25 -2.92
N ARG A 31 -21.23 8.36 -3.50
CA ARG A 31 -22.12 7.47 -2.75
C ARG A 31 -21.63 6.03 -2.88
N LEU A 32 -21.77 5.30 -1.79
CA LEU A 32 -21.50 3.87 -1.73
C LEU A 32 -22.77 3.17 -1.31
N ASN A 33 -23.32 2.31 -2.19
CA ASN A 33 -24.61 1.65 -1.98
C ASN A 33 -25.76 2.64 -1.67
N GLY A 34 -25.75 3.81 -2.33
CA GLY A 34 -26.76 4.86 -2.15
C GLY A 34 -26.52 5.82 -0.98
N GLU A 35 -25.57 5.52 -0.06
CA GLU A 35 -25.21 6.40 1.05
C GLU A 35 -24.06 7.32 0.67
N GLU A 36 -24.15 8.61 0.97
CA GLU A 36 -23.08 9.57 0.72
C GLU A 36 -21.94 9.34 1.73
N VAL A 37 -20.73 9.05 1.20
CA VAL A 37 -19.56 8.69 2.02
C VAL A 37 -18.44 9.73 1.94
N MET A 38 -18.39 10.52 0.89
CA MET A 38 -17.38 11.59 0.79
C MET A 38 -17.77 12.65 -0.25
N THR A 39 -17.17 13.82 -0.11
CA THR A 39 -17.15 14.87 -1.14
C THR A 39 -15.71 15.09 -1.57
N SER A 40 -15.44 15.16 -2.87
CA SER A 40 -14.09 15.37 -3.42
C SER A 40 -14.13 16.31 -4.61
N ASP A 41 -12.98 16.88 -4.92
CA ASP A 41 -12.68 17.62 -6.16
C ASP A 41 -11.50 16.99 -6.92
N ARG A 42 -11.07 15.78 -6.51
CA ARG A 42 -9.94 15.06 -7.10
C ARG A 42 -10.39 14.10 -8.17
N ASN A 43 -9.59 13.92 -9.21
CA ASN A 43 -9.88 12.91 -10.24
C ASN A 43 -9.73 11.49 -9.72
N VAL A 44 -8.87 11.28 -8.73
CA VAL A 44 -8.65 9.97 -8.12
C VAL A 44 -9.10 10.04 -6.66
N PHE A 45 -9.85 9.02 -6.23
CA PHE A 45 -10.29 8.88 -4.86
C PHE A 45 -10.30 7.41 -4.42
N SER A 46 -10.20 7.19 -3.13
CA SER A 46 -10.23 5.86 -2.52
C SER A 46 -11.37 5.76 -1.51
N LEU A 47 -11.97 4.57 -1.44
CA LEU A 47 -13.00 4.23 -0.46
C LEU A 47 -12.46 3.19 0.51
N TYR A 48 -12.56 3.49 1.79
CA TYR A 48 -12.20 2.62 2.92
C TYR A 48 -12.88 3.13 4.21
N PRO A 49 -13.09 2.27 5.25
CA PRO A 49 -12.89 0.83 5.23
C PRO A 49 -14.03 0.11 4.49
N LEU A 50 -13.70 -0.88 3.69
CA LEU A 50 -14.66 -1.78 3.05
C LEU A 50 -14.63 -3.15 3.75
N LYS A 51 -15.62 -4.00 3.46
CA LYS A 51 -15.64 -5.39 3.93
C LYS A 51 -15.09 -6.31 2.85
N PRO A 52 -14.30 -7.33 3.18
CA PRO A 52 -13.85 -8.33 2.23
C PRO A 52 -15.02 -9.09 1.59
N LYS A 53 -14.80 -9.57 0.35
CA LYS A 53 -15.74 -10.41 -0.42
C LYS A 53 -17.17 -9.84 -0.45
N THR A 54 -17.28 -8.51 -0.63
CA THR A 54 -18.55 -7.79 -0.58
C THR A 54 -18.76 -7.02 -1.88
N GLU A 55 -19.98 -7.07 -2.40
CA GLU A 55 -20.39 -6.29 -3.58
C GLU A 55 -20.75 -4.86 -3.16
N TYR A 56 -20.32 -3.91 -3.98
CA TYR A 56 -20.57 -2.49 -3.80
C TYR A 56 -20.97 -1.83 -5.11
N THR A 57 -21.75 -0.76 -4.97
CA THR A 57 -22.06 0.16 -6.04
C THR A 57 -21.52 1.54 -5.69
N VAL A 58 -20.70 2.11 -6.57
CA VAL A 58 -20.21 3.49 -6.44
C VAL A 58 -20.97 4.37 -7.41
N GLU A 59 -21.47 5.48 -6.90
CA GLU A 59 -22.18 6.49 -7.66
C GLU A 59 -21.48 7.86 -7.48
N VAL A 60 -21.32 8.56 -8.57
CA VAL A 60 -20.84 9.95 -8.61
C VAL A 60 -21.79 10.74 -9.51
N ASN A 61 -22.21 11.93 -9.06
CA ASN A 61 -23.13 12.77 -9.83
C ASN A 61 -22.61 13.02 -11.24
N GLY A 62 -23.48 12.79 -12.24
CA GLY A 62 -23.15 12.97 -13.67
C GLY A 62 -22.41 11.80 -14.32
N HIS A 63 -22.20 10.70 -13.60
CA HIS A 63 -21.57 9.48 -14.11
C HIS A 63 -22.49 8.28 -13.93
N GLU A 64 -22.35 7.30 -14.81
CA GLU A 64 -22.99 5.99 -14.63
C GLU A 64 -22.43 5.27 -13.41
N PRO A 65 -23.29 4.61 -12.60
CA PRO A 65 -22.84 3.82 -11.46
C PRO A 65 -21.88 2.70 -11.86
N VAL A 66 -20.93 2.38 -10.99
CA VAL A 66 -19.99 1.29 -11.19
C VAL A 66 -20.14 0.25 -10.08
N HIS A 67 -20.22 -1.02 -10.46
CA HIS A 67 -20.30 -2.16 -9.55
C HIS A 67 -18.94 -2.84 -9.43
N PHE A 68 -18.57 -3.21 -8.22
CA PHE A 68 -17.35 -3.98 -7.98
C PHE A 68 -17.53 -4.88 -6.77
N THR A 69 -16.66 -5.89 -6.68
CA THR A 69 -16.59 -6.79 -5.53
C THR A 69 -15.20 -6.72 -4.94
N THR A 70 -15.10 -6.50 -3.64
CA THR A 70 -13.82 -6.60 -2.91
C THR A 70 -13.33 -8.04 -2.92
N ILE A 71 -12.00 -8.22 -2.97
CA ILE A 71 -11.40 -9.55 -2.91
C ILE A 71 -11.54 -10.15 -1.50
N SER A 72 -11.42 -11.48 -1.41
CA SER A 72 -11.29 -12.16 -0.12
C SER A 72 -9.89 -11.92 0.47
N GLU A 73 -9.78 -11.93 1.79
CA GLU A 73 -8.50 -12.01 2.49
C GLU A 73 -8.35 -13.37 3.18
N ALA A 74 -7.11 -13.88 3.21
CA ALA A 74 -6.82 -15.16 3.87
C ALA A 74 -6.86 -15.04 5.39
N CYS A 75 -6.33 -13.93 5.90
CA CYS A 75 -6.38 -13.53 7.30
C CYS A 75 -6.13 -12.02 7.42
N ALA A 76 -6.52 -11.46 8.55
CA ALA A 76 -6.12 -10.12 8.97
C ALA A 76 -5.50 -10.23 10.38
N VAL A 77 -4.28 -9.73 10.53
CA VAL A 77 -3.57 -9.71 11.80
C VAL A 77 -3.03 -8.30 12.07
N SER A 78 -2.87 -7.94 13.31
CA SER A 78 -2.29 -6.66 13.70
C SER A 78 -0.80 -6.80 13.95
N VAL A 79 0.00 -5.78 13.62
CA VAL A 79 1.42 -5.71 14.03
C VAL A 79 1.57 -5.79 15.55
N LYS A 80 0.55 -5.36 16.30
CA LYS A 80 0.50 -5.45 17.76
C LYS A 80 0.50 -6.89 18.26
N ASP A 81 -0.09 -7.83 17.51
CA ASP A 81 -0.12 -9.26 17.85
C ASP A 81 1.29 -9.89 17.78
N PHE A 82 2.21 -9.22 17.07
CA PHE A 82 3.63 -9.60 16.96
C PHE A 82 4.53 -8.78 17.89
N GLY A 83 3.97 -7.95 18.75
CA GLY A 83 4.70 -7.19 19.77
C GLY A 83 5.16 -5.80 19.36
N ALA A 84 4.75 -5.29 18.17
CA ALA A 84 5.06 -3.92 17.78
C ALA A 84 4.43 -2.90 18.74
N VAL A 85 5.23 -1.94 19.21
CA VAL A 85 4.81 -0.95 20.21
C VAL A 85 4.15 0.27 19.58
N GLY A 86 4.72 0.81 18.49
CA GLY A 86 4.17 1.95 17.76
C GLY A 86 4.14 3.25 18.55
N ASP A 87 5.12 3.49 19.40
CA ASP A 87 5.26 4.70 20.24
C ASP A 87 6.28 5.71 19.68
N GLY A 88 6.91 5.39 18.54
CA GLY A 88 7.92 6.21 17.87
C GLY A 88 9.32 6.13 18.50
N VAL A 89 9.50 5.33 19.55
CA VAL A 89 10.76 5.19 20.32
C VAL A 89 11.30 3.77 20.24
N HIS A 90 10.46 2.78 20.52
CA HIS A 90 10.84 1.38 20.40
C HIS A 90 11.11 1.00 18.95
N ASP A 91 12.08 0.14 18.76
CA ASP A 91 12.41 -0.45 17.47
C ASP A 91 11.44 -1.60 17.15
N ASP A 92 10.52 -1.35 16.26
CA ASP A 92 9.50 -2.31 15.85
C ASP A 92 9.91 -3.17 14.64
N THR A 93 11.16 -3.04 14.15
CA THR A 93 11.64 -3.69 12.91
C THR A 93 11.42 -5.19 12.91
N GLU A 94 11.91 -5.90 13.93
CA GLU A 94 11.81 -7.36 13.98
C GLU A 94 10.35 -7.84 14.13
N ASN A 95 9.56 -7.10 14.89
CA ASN A 95 8.14 -7.40 15.10
C ASN A 95 7.35 -7.27 13.79
N ILE A 96 7.57 -6.17 13.06
CA ILE A 96 6.93 -5.93 11.75
C ILE A 96 7.43 -6.97 10.73
N GLN A 97 8.74 -7.22 10.65
CA GLN A 97 9.29 -8.20 9.71
C GLN A 97 8.77 -9.60 9.99
N THR A 98 8.66 -9.98 11.26
CA THR A 98 8.08 -11.27 11.66
C THR A 98 6.62 -11.38 11.24
N ALA A 99 5.84 -10.32 11.47
CA ALA A 99 4.45 -10.25 11.03
C ALA A 99 4.33 -10.44 9.51
N VAL A 100 5.13 -9.71 8.72
CA VAL A 100 5.17 -9.86 7.25
C VAL A 100 5.51 -11.30 6.85
N ASN A 101 6.52 -11.91 7.48
CA ASN A 101 6.96 -13.26 7.16
C ASN A 101 5.88 -14.31 7.46
N CYS A 102 5.09 -14.12 8.52
CA CYS A 102 4.02 -15.03 8.93
C CYS A 102 2.74 -14.91 8.09
N LEU A 103 2.52 -13.82 7.35
CA LEU A 103 1.32 -13.67 6.54
C LEU A 103 1.25 -14.76 5.45
N PRO A 104 0.12 -15.41 5.25
CA PRO A 104 -0.12 -16.22 4.05
C PRO A 104 -0.38 -15.32 2.83
N GLN A 105 -0.39 -15.90 1.63
CA GLN A 105 -0.87 -15.20 0.44
C GLN A 105 -2.31 -14.69 0.64
N GLY A 106 -2.56 -13.44 0.25
CA GLY A 106 -3.83 -12.76 0.47
C GLY A 106 -4.04 -12.32 1.92
N GLY A 107 -3.00 -12.36 2.75
CA GLY A 107 -3.05 -11.87 4.13
C GLY A 107 -2.93 -10.35 4.20
N ARG A 108 -3.56 -9.76 5.20
CA ARG A 108 -3.51 -8.33 5.52
C ARG A 108 -2.85 -8.09 6.87
N LEU A 109 -1.82 -7.25 6.89
CA LEU A 109 -1.16 -6.77 8.09
C LEU A 109 -1.69 -5.38 8.43
N TYR A 110 -2.41 -5.27 9.53
CA TYR A 110 -3.00 -4.03 10.00
C TYR A 110 -2.06 -3.30 10.96
N PHE A 111 -1.86 -2.03 10.71
CA PHE A 111 -1.14 -1.09 11.57
C PHE A 111 -2.16 -0.17 12.24
N PRO A 112 -2.53 -0.38 13.50
CA PRO A 112 -3.31 0.59 14.26
C PRO A 112 -2.62 1.95 14.33
N GLU A 113 -3.37 3.00 14.67
CA GLU A 113 -2.80 4.32 14.96
C GLU A 113 -1.56 4.21 15.86
N GLY A 114 -0.49 4.92 15.48
CA GLY A 114 0.79 4.92 16.18
C GLY A 114 1.96 5.23 15.26
N THR A 115 3.13 5.46 15.85
CA THR A 115 4.37 5.68 15.12
C THR A 115 5.31 4.50 15.31
N TYR A 116 5.48 3.70 14.27
CA TYR A 116 6.29 2.49 14.27
C TYR A 116 7.71 2.81 13.78
N SER A 117 8.65 2.92 14.72
CA SER A 117 10.06 3.16 14.37
C SER A 117 10.68 1.88 13.83
N THR A 118 11.21 1.92 12.62
CA THR A 118 11.68 0.71 11.92
C THR A 118 12.88 0.99 11.02
N ALA A 119 13.72 -0.02 10.83
CA ALA A 119 14.66 -0.14 9.72
C ALA A 119 13.95 -0.74 8.50
N PRO A 120 14.66 -1.01 7.38
CA PRO A 120 14.07 -1.60 6.19
C PRO A 120 13.29 -2.88 6.47
N ILE A 121 12.11 -2.96 5.88
CA ILE A 121 11.23 -4.13 5.89
C ILE A 121 11.20 -4.75 4.50
N ASN A 122 11.53 -6.04 4.43
CA ASN A 122 11.43 -6.81 3.20
C ASN A 122 10.01 -7.34 3.04
N LEU A 123 9.36 -6.96 1.97
CA LEU A 123 8.01 -7.38 1.62
C LEU A 123 8.05 -8.66 0.76
N LYS A 124 6.94 -9.34 0.68
CA LYS A 124 6.74 -10.51 -0.16
C LYS A 124 5.46 -10.39 -0.99
N SER A 125 5.31 -11.25 -1.98
CA SER A 125 4.15 -11.25 -2.88
C SER A 125 2.82 -11.48 -2.16
N HIS A 126 1.77 -10.92 -2.74
CA HIS A 126 0.37 -11.17 -2.40
C HIS A 126 0.01 -10.83 -0.96
N ILE A 127 0.46 -9.70 -0.47
CA ILE A 127 0.11 -9.18 0.87
C ILE A 127 -0.43 -7.76 0.80
N THR A 128 -1.18 -7.39 1.83
CA THR A 128 -1.66 -6.03 2.03
C THR A 128 -1.10 -5.48 3.35
N LEU A 129 -0.46 -4.32 3.29
CA LEU A 129 -0.18 -3.50 4.47
C LEU A 129 -1.31 -2.48 4.60
N ASP A 130 -2.05 -2.52 5.68
CA ASP A 130 -3.21 -1.66 5.92
C ASP A 130 -2.90 -0.73 7.10
N LEU A 131 -2.63 0.53 6.79
CA LEU A 131 -2.30 1.54 7.77
C LEU A 131 -3.56 2.32 8.16
N ALA A 132 -3.91 2.30 9.43
CA ALA A 132 -4.99 3.14 9.97
C ALA A 132 -4.66 4.63 9.77
N GLU A 133 -5.68 5.46 9.86
CA GLU A 133 -5.50 6.90 9.98
C GLU A 133 -4.53 7.20 11.14
N ASN A 134 -3.55 8.07 10.92
CA ASN A 134 -2.47 8.40 11.86
C ASN A 134 -1.50 7.24 12.20
N ALA A 135 -1.52 6.15 11.46
CA ALA A 135 -0.44 5.17 11.51
C ALA A 135 0.76 5.66 10.68
N VAL A 136 1.94 5.66 11.26
CA VAL A 136 3.18 6.14 10.63
C VAL A 136 4.26 5.07 10.71
N LEU A 137 4.85 4.71 9.58
CA LEU A 137 6.11 3.96 9.52
C LEU A 137 7.25 4.97 9.52
N LEU A 138 7.96 5.06 10.65
CA LEU A 138 9.06 6.00 10.85
C LEU A 138 10.40 5.30 10.60
N GLY A 139 11.06 5.62 9.48
CA GLY A 139 12.37 5.09 9.16
C GLY A 139 13.44 5.53 10.15
N SER A 140 14.32 4.60 10.54
CA SER A 140 15.48 4.89 11.40
C SER A 140 16.36 5.97 10.78
N THR A 141 16.84 6.90 11.60
CA THR A 141 17.84 7.90 11.19
C THR A 141 19.27 7.34 11.18
N ASP A 142 19.47 6.16 11.74
CA ASP A 142 20.76 5.45 11.69
C ASP A 142 20.92 4.77 10.33
N VAL A 143 21.70 5.39 9.46
CA VAL A 143 21.97 4.91 8.11
C VAL A 143 22.63 3.52 8.07
N SER A 144 23.38 3.16 9.13
CA SER A 144 24.05 1.86 9.21
C SER A 144 23.07 0.68 9.26
N ARG A 145 21.82 0.94 9.59
CA ARG A 145 20.71 -0.05 9.62
C ARG A 145 20.12 -0.34 8.24
N TYR A 146 20.51 0.42 7.23
CA TYR A 146 20.05 0.24 5.86
C TYR A 146 21.11 -0.50 5.06
N PRO A 147 20.91 -1.77 4.67
CA PRO A 147 21.85 -2.49 3.83
C PRO A 147 22.19 -1.73 2.56
N VAL A 148 23.44 -1.79 2.13
CA VAL A 148 23.85 -1.23 0.84
C VAL A 148 23.65 -2.30 -0.22
N ILE A 149 22.83 -2.00 -1.22
CA ILE A 149 22.55 -2.85 -2.36
C ILE A 149 23.52 -2.44 -3.49
N PRO A 150 24.20 -3.38 -4.16
CA PRO A 150 25.00 -3.07 -5.35
C PRO A 150 24.15 -2.34 -6.39
N GLY A 151 24.73 -1.41 -7.15
CA GLY A 151 24.01 -0.67 -8.19
C GLY A 151 23.51 -1.54 -9.35
N THR A 152 24.13 -2.70 -9.55
CA THR A 152 23.75 -3.71 -10.54
C THR A 152 23.86 -5.09 -9.92
N VAL A 153 22.86 -5.92 -10.13
CA VAL A 153 22.82 -7.34 -9.74
C VAL A 153 22.47 -8.18 -10.96
N THR A 154 22.90 -9.44 -10.96
CA THR A 154 22.46 -10.40 -11.98
C THR A 154 21.22 -11.12 -11.45
N ASP A 155 20.11 -11.01 -12.17
CA ASP A 155 18.90 -11.76 -11.87
C ASP A 155 19.18 -13.26 -11.99
N ILE A 156 18.97 -14.00 -10.93
CA ILE A 156 19.28 -15.45 -10.87
C ILE A 156 18.32 -16.30 -11.71
N VAL A 157 17.18 -15.74 -12.09
CA VAL A 157 16.16 -16.45 -12.89
C VAL A 157 16.40 -16.21 -14.38
N THR A 158 16.61 -14.95 -14.77
CA THR A 158 16.77 -14.57 -16.18
C THR A 158 18.22 -14.53 -16.62
N GLY A 159 19.18 -14.37 -15.70
CA GLY A 159 20.59 -14.16 -16.00
C GLY A 159 20.91 -12.76 -16.52
N GLU A 160 19.94 -11.86 -16.53
CA GLU A 160 20.12 -10.49 -17.02
C GLU A 160 20.66 -9.56 -15.91
N GLU A 161 21.36 -8.51 -16.32
CA GLU A 161 21.75 -7.44 -15.39
C GLU A 161 20.56 -6.53 -15.09
N VAL A 162 20.27 -6.34 -13.81
CA VAL A 162 19.21 -5.46 -13.32
C VAL A 162 19.84 -4.31 -12.52
N HIS A 163 19.48 -3.08 -12.87
CA HIS A 163 19.92 -1.90 -12.12
C HIS A 163 19.01 -1.71 -10.91
N THR A 164 19.58 -1.86 -9.72
CA THR A 164 18.86 -1.74 -8.42
C THR A 164 18.84 -0.31 -7.89
N GLY A 165 19.77 0.52 -8.35
CA GLY A 165 19.83 1.93 -8.02
C GLY A 165 20.61 2.71 -9.07
N THR A 166 20.10 3.89 -9.45
CA THR A 166 20.76 4.75 -10.42
C THR A 166 20.80 6.20 -9.95
N TRP A 167 21.90 6.88 -10.27
CA TRP A 167 22.04 8.32 -10.13
C TRP A 167 22.52 8.90 -11.47
N GLU A 168 21.75 9.85 -12.00
CA GLU A 168 22.04 10.47 -13.31
C GLU A 168 22.31 9.45 -14.43
N GLY A 169 21.57 8.32 -14.41
CA GLY A 169 21.70 7.25 -15.38
C GLY A 169 22.85 6.26 -15.13
N ASN A 170 23.65 6.45 -14.08
CA ASN A 170 24.70 5.52 -13.71
C ASN A 170 24.24 4.59 -12.60
N ALA A 171 24.49 3.29 -12.75
CA ALA A 171 24.23 2.32 -11.68
C ALA A 171 25.25 2.52 -10.54
N ILE A 172 24.77 2.84 -9.36
CA ILE A 172 25.59 3.04 -8.16
C ILE A 172 25.03 2.25 -6.98
N PRO A 173 25.87 1.80 -6.03
CA PRO A 173 25.39 1.23 -4.78
C PRO A 173 24.51 2.22 -4.04
N MET A 174 23.37 1.75 -3.51
CA MET A 174 22.41 2.58 -2.79
C MET A 174 21.96 1.87 -1.51
N HIS A 175 21.55 2.64 -0.50
CA HIS A 175 20.88 2.06 0.64
C HIS A 175 19.52 1.51 0.26
N GLN A 176 19.16 0.38 0.86
CA GLN A 176 17.85 -0.26 0.70
C GLN A 176 16.73 0.72 1.08
N ALA A 177 15.63 0.69 0.38
CA ALA A 177 14.44 1.46 0.73
C ALA A 177 13.82 0.97 2.05
N LEU A 178 13.06 1.84 2.72
CA LEU A 178 12.36 1.48 3.96
C LEU A 178 11.40 0.30 3.76
N LEU A 179 10.64 0.29 2.68
CA LEU A 179 9.86 -0.84 2.23
C LEU A 179 10.50 -1.37 0.95
N PHE A 180 10.98 -2.58 0.99
CA PHE A 180 11.72 -3.19 -0.10
C PHE A 180 11.05 -4.49 -0.55
N ALA A 181 10.92 -4.64 -1.84
CA ALA A 181 10.39 -5.85 -2.47
C ALA A 181 11.25 -6.23 -3.67
N GLU A 182 11.68 -7.46 -3.72
CA GLU A 182 12.46 -8.03 -4.82
C GLU A 182 11.76 -9.30 -5.32
N HIS A 183 11.65 -9.46 -6.65
CA HIS A 183 10.94 -10.58 -7.27
C HIS A 183 9.53 -10.82 -6.68
N SER A 184 8.83 -9.74 -6.41
CA SER A 184 7.54 -9.77 -5.72
C SER A 184 6.46 -9.09 -6.55
N GLU A 185 5.23 -9.58 -6.42
CA GLU A 185 4.06 -9.07 -7.13
C GLU A 185 2.85 -8.95 -6.19
N ASP A 186 1.86 -8.15 -6.60
CA ASP A 186 0.58 -8.00 -5.88
C ASP A 186 0.76 -7.57 -4.41
N ILE A 187 1.56 -6.53 -4.20
CA ILE A 187 1.72 -5.87 -2.90
C ILE A 187 0.84 -4.63 -2.87
N ARG A 188 0.05 -4.48 -1.82
CA ARG A 188 -0.83 -3.33 -1.58
C ARG A 188 -0.43 -2.62 -0.29
N ILE A 189 -0.47 -1.28 -0.32
CA ILE A 189 -0.18 -0.41 0.81
C ILE A 189 -1.23 0.69 0.87
#